data_7736949b8b801988ed6dd819a5be45db
#
_entry.id   7736949b8b801988ed6dd819a5be45db
#
_cell.length_a   1.000
_cell.length_b   1.000
_cell.length_c   1.000
_cell.angle_alpha   90.00
_cell.angle_beta   90.00
_cell.angle_gamma   90.00
#
_symmetry.space_group_name_H-M   'P 1'
#
loop_
_entity.id
_entity.type
_entity.pdbx_description
1 polymer ?
#
loop_
_entity_poly.entity_id
_entity_poly.type
_entity_poly.pdbx_seq_one_letter_code
_entity_poly.pdbx_strand_id
1 'polypeptide(L)'
;VGRQASAVMALLEIAQRQMKRQTGSAWVPVAAMDVIAKRLAMAPVRVYEMSTFYLMYNTKPIGRYHLQLCTTTPCWLRGSDDVVAACKKITGIHAFGETSADGMFTMTEVECLGACVNAPILQIDDDYYEDMDGARTEALLNILKTGGTLPAPGSTIGRHGSAPAGGQTVLLATSGTGD
;
A
#
# COMPACT_ATOMS: atom_id res chain seq x y z
N VAL A 1 -29.75 8.64 14.29
CA VAL A 1 -28.75 9.37 15.09
C VAL A 1 -27.60 8.47 15.54
N GLY A 2 -27.75 7.13 15.60
CA GLY A 2 -26.72 6.21 16.13
C GLY A 2 -25.60 5.76 15.19
N ARG A 3 -25.55 6.22 13.92
CA ARG A 3 -24.60 5.73 12.90
C ARG A 3 -23.49 6.71 12.51
N GLN A 4 -23.44 7.89 13.12
CA GLN A 4 -22.45 8.91 12.77
C GLN A 4 -20.99 8.43 13.01
N ALA A 5 -20.75 7.70 14.10
CA ALA A 5 -19.44 7.16 14.42
C ALA A 5 -18.87 6.23 13.34
N SER A 6 -19.71 5.51 12.57
CA SER A 6 -19.25 4.64 11.49
C SER A 6 -18.58 5.39 10.32
N ALA A 7 -18.74 6.71 10.24
CA ALA A 7 -18.11 7.54 9.21
C ALA A 7 -16.65 7.92 9.55
N VAL A 8 -16.13 7.56 10.73
CA VAL A 8 -14.80 7.98 11.18
C VAL A 8 -13.70 7.57 10.21
N MET A 9 -13.71 6.34 9.74
CA MET A 9 -12.70 5.84 8.82
C MET A 9 -12.75 6.57 7.47
N ALA A 10 -13.94 6.77 6.92
CA ALA A 10 -14.10 7.50 5.67
C ALA A 10 -13.63 8.96 5.78
N LEU A 11 -13.87 9.62 6.92
CA LEU A 11 -13.42 10.99 7.14
C LEU A 11 -11.91 11.09 7.36
N LEU A 12 -11.29 10.11 8.02
CA LEU A 12 -9.82 10.01 8.13
C LEU A 12 -9.19 9.85 6.74
N GLU A 13 -9.76 9.00 5.89
CA GLU A 13 -9.32 8.82 4.51
C GLU A 13 -9.44 10.11 3.68
N ILE A 14 -10.56 10.80 3.77
CA ILE A 14 -10.76 12.09 3.09
C ILE A 14 -9.73 13.11 3.57
N ALA A 15 -9.46 13.19 4.87
CA ALA A 15 -8.47 14.09 5.44
C ALA A 15 -7.05 13.77 4.94
N GLN A 16 -6.67 12.50 4.92
CA GLN A 16 -5.37 12.04 4.42
C GLN A 16 -5.18 12.38 2.94
N ARG A 17 -6.19 12.10 2.10
CA ARG A 17 -6.18 12.45 0.67
C ARG A 17 -6.16 13.96 0.44
N GLN A 18 -6.83 14.73 1.29
CA GLN A 18 -6.77 16.20 1.24
C GLN A 18 -5.35 16.70 1.51
N MET A 19 -4.70 16.18 2.56
CA MET A 19 -3.32 16.52 2.88
C MET A 19 -2.37 16.15 1.72
N LYS A 20 -2.52 14.97 1.11
CA LYS A 20 -1.73 14.58 -0.07
C LYS A 20 -1.89 15.59 -1.22
N ARG A 21 -3.11 16.04 -1.50
CA ARG A 21 -3.36 17.05 -2.56
C ARG A 21 -2.75 18.41 -2.26
N GLN A 22 -2.74 18.82 -0.98
CA GLN A 22 -2.27 20.16 -0.57
C GLN A 22 -0.76 20.23 -0.36
N THR A 23 -0.15 19.16 0.13
CA THR A 23 1.25 19.17 0.59
C THR A 23 2.16 18.18 -0.15
N GLY A 24 1.59 17.27 -0.95
CA GLY A 24 2.30 16.15 -1.55
C GLY A 24 2.50 14.96 -0.60
N SER A 25 2.18 15.10 0.69
CA SER A 25 2.34 14.06 1.73
C SER A 25 0.99 13.58 2.25
N ALA A 26 0.78 12.26 2.25
CA ALA A 26 -0.46 11.64 2.71
C ALA A 26 -0.38 11.32 4.20
N TRP A 27 -0.98 12.17 5.05
CA TRP A 27 -1.06 11.93 6.50
C TRP A 27 -2.26 12.63 7.11
N VAL A 28 -2.63 12.25 8.35
CA VAL A 28 -3.76 12.84 9.07
C VAL A 28 -3.23 13.67 10.25
N PRO A 29 -3.28 15.02 10.19
CA PRO A 29 -2.90 15.88 11.32
C PRO A 29 -3.86 15.70 12.49
N VAL A 30 -3.35 15.86 13.72
CA VAL A 30 -4.18 15.83 14.95
C VAL A 30 -5.32 16.84 14.86
N ALA A 31 -5.06 18.04 14.33
CA ALA A 31 -6.10 19.04 14.12
C ALA A 31 -7.27 18.56 13.24
N ALA A 32 -6.99 17.72 12.22
CA ALA A 32 -8.03 17.11 11.42
C ALA A 32 -8.82 16.06 12.21
N MET A 33 -8.14 15.28 13.06
CA MET A 33 -8.79 14.31 13.95
C MET A 33 -9.74 15.01 14.93
N ASP A 34 -9.35 16.15 15.50
CA ASP A 34 -10.19 16.95 16.39
C ASP A 34 -11.44 17.47 15.69
N VAL A 35 -11.31 17.94 14.44
CA VAL A 35 -12.44 18.36 13.62
C VAL A 35 -13.40 17.20 13.34
N ILE A 36 -12.86 16.02 13.01
CA ILE A 36 -13.65 14.80 12.77
C ILE A 36 -14.37 14.40 14.05
N ALA A 37 -13.70 14.39 15.19
CA ALA A 37 -14.26 14.05 16.49
C ALA A 37 -15.46 14.97 16.82
N LYS A 38 -15.28 16.28 16.68
CA LYS A 38 -16.33 17.27 16.90
C LYS A 38 -17.53 17.06 15.97
N ARG A 39 -17.26 16.81 14.68
CA ARG A 39 -18.32 16.61 13.67
C ARG A 39 -19.14 15.33 13.91
N LEU A 40 -18.50 14.28 14.41
CA LEU A 40 -19.14 13.00 14.71
C LEU A 40 -19.67 12.88 16.14
N ALA A 41 -19.54 13.94 16.95
CA ALA A 41 -19.84 13.90 18.39
C ALA A 41 -19.14 12.73 19.12
N MET A 42 -17.89 12.49 18.77
CA MET A 42 -17.02 11.47 19.37
C MET A 42 -15.98 12.11 20.28
N ALA A 43 -15.51 11.37 21.29
CA ALA A 43 -14.32 11.79 22.05
C ALA A 43 -13.09 11.82 21.12
N PRO A 44 -12.23 12.86 21.15
CA PRO A 44 -11.04 12.96 20.29
C PRO A 44 -10.14 11.72 20.35
N VAL A 45 -9.97 11.11 21.53
CA VAL A 45 -9.18 9.89 21.72
C VAL A 45 -9.67 8.73 20.85
N ARG A 46 -10.98 8.63 20.60
CA ARG A 46 -11.54 7.55 19.77
C ARG A 46 -11.18 7.70 18.30
N VAL A 47 -11.09 8.93 17.81
CA VAL A 47 -10.62 9.20 16.43
C VAL A 47 -9.12 8.92 16.33
N TYR A 48 -8.36 9.31 17.35
CA TYR A 48 -6.92 9.02 17.43
C TYR A 48 -6.64 7.50 17.49
N GLU A 49 -7.37 6.75 18.29
CA GLU A 49 -7.29 5.28 18.33
C GLU A 49 -7.46 4.68 16.92
N MET A 50 -8.46 5.12 16.17
CA MET A 50 -8.71 4.61 14.81
C MET A 50 -7.55 4.93 13.87
N SER A 51 -7.00 6.15 13.94
CA SER A 51 -5.90 6.57 13.07
C SER A 51 -4.56 5.89 13.39
N THR A 52 -4.37 5.44 14.63
CA THR A 52 -3.14 4.75 15.05
C THR A 52 -3.24 3.23 14.96
N PHE A 53 -4.45 2.68 15.01
CA PHE A 53 -4.67 1.24 14.92
C PHE A 53 -4.59 0.73 13.48
N TYR A 54 -5.19 1.46 12.53
CA TYR A 54 -5.25 1.04 11.13
C TYR A 54 -4.04 1.56 10.36
N LEU A 55 -3.20 0.66 9.84
CA LEU A 55 -1.95 0.96 9.15
C LEU A 55 -2.12 1.78 7.85
N MET A 56 -3.33 1.87 7.31
CA MET A 56 -3.61 2.71 6.14
C MET A 56 -3.56 4.21 6.43
N TYR A 57 -3.60 4.60 7.70
CA TYR A 57 -3.51 6.01 8.10
C TYR A 57 -2.10 6.34 8.59
N ASN A 58 -1.53 7.39 8.02
CA ASN A 58 -0.25 7.92 8.47
C ASN A 58 -0.51 9.06 9.45
N THR A 59 0.03 8.98 10.64
CA THR A 59 -0.09 10.02 11.68
C THR A 59 1.03 11.06 11.64
N LYS A 60 1.99 10.86 10.72
CA LYS A 60 3.13 11.76 10.48
C LYS A 60 3.29 11.97 8.97
N PRO A 61 3.88 13.10 8.55
CA PRO A 61 4.23 13.29 7.15
C PRO A 61 5.07 12.13 6.60
N ILE A 62 4.72 11.69 5.40
CA ILE A 62 5.46 10.68 4.64
C ILE A 62 6.00 11.31 3.36
N GLY A 63 6.87 10.60 2.64
CA GLY A 63 7.35 10.99 1.33
C GLY A 63 6.23 11.06 0.28
N ARG A 64 6.59 11.53 -0.89
CA ARG A 64 5.65 11.61 -2.02
C ARG A 64 5.03 10.26 -2.38
N TYR A 65 5.82 9.19 -2.28
CA TYR A 65 5.42 7.81 -2.51
C TYR A 65 5.62 6.98 -1.24
N HIS A 66 4.61 6.24 -0.85
CA HIS A 66 4.65 5.33 0.30
C HIS A 66 4.90 3.90 -0.20
N LEU A 67 6.08 3.36 0.12
CA LEU A 67 6.46 1.99 -0.18
C LEU A 67 6.10 1.11 1.02
N GLN A 68 5.16 0.22 0.86
CA GLN A 68 4.69 -0.69 1.90
C GLN A 68 5.08 -2.11 1.49
N LEU A 69 5.97 -2.72 2.26
CA LEU A 69 6.60 -4.00 1.95
C LEU A 69 6.04 -5.10 2.83
N CYS A 70 5.43 -6.09 2.20
CA CYS A 70 4.97 -7.29 2.90
C CYS A 70 6.16 -8.23 3.11
N THR A 71 6.48 -8.52 4.37
CA THR A 71 7.57 -9.43 4.78
C THR A 71 7.05 -10.68 5.49
N THR A 72 5.71 -10.88 5.50
CA THR A 72 5.11 -12.07 6.12
C THR A 72 5.43 -13.34 5.35
N THR A 73 5.20 -14.49 5.97
CA THR A 73 5.72 -15.79 5.55
C THR A 73 5.64 -16.09 4.04
N PRO A 74 4.51 -15.93 3.33
CA PRO A 74 4.48 -16.22 1.89
C PRO A 74 5.38 -15.30 1.08
N CYS A 75 5.42 -14.01 1.39
CA CYS A 75 6.28 -13.05 0.71
C CYS A 75 7.75 -13.34 1.02
N TRP A 76 8.07 -13.64 2.28
CA TRP A 76 9.42 -14.01 2.69
C TRP A 76 9.91 -15.27 1.97
N LEU A 77 9.11 -16.34 1.95
CA LEU A 77 9.45 -17.58 1.24
C LEU A 77 9.64 -17.36 -0.28
N ARG A 78 9.02 -16.34 -0.84
CA ARG A 78 9.09 -15.98 -2.26
C ARG A 78 10.14 -14.91 -2.57
N GLY A 79 10.93 -14.46 -1.57
CA GLY A 79 12.05 -13.55 -1.77
C GLY A 79 11.74 -12.08 -1.51
N SER A 80 10.86 -11.74 -0.55
CA SER A 80 10.63 -10.33 -0.17
C SER A 80 11.90 -9.63 0.32
N ASP A 81 12.89 -10.37 0.82
CA ASP A 81 14.18 -9.80 1.24
C ASP A 81 14.90 -9.12 0.07
N ASP A 82 14.80 -9.67 -1.14
CA ASP A 82 15.37 -9.04 -2.35
C ASP A 82 14.61 -7.75 -2.73
N VAL A 83 13.28 -7.74 -2.52
CA VAL A 83 12.45 -6.54 -2.71
C VAL A 83 12.85 -5.44 -1.72
N VAL A 84 13.01 -5.80 -0.44
CA VAL A 84 13.48 -4.88 0.61
C VAL A 84 14.87 -4.34 0.30
N ALA A 85 15.80 -5.21 -0.10
CA ALA A 85 17.16 -4.82 -0.45
C ALA A 85 17.18 -3.84 -1.64
N ALA A 86 16.37 -4.09 -2.67
CA ALA A 86 16.23 -3.21 -3.83
C ALA A 86 15.65 -1.84 -3.43
N CYS A 87 14.63 -1.81 -2.57
CA CYS A 87 14.08 -0.57 -2.04
C CYS A 87 15.15 0.23 -1.28
N LYS A 88 15.87 -0.39 -0.36
CA LYS A 88 16.97 0.26 0.38
C LYS A 88 18.04 0.83 -0.55
N LYS A 89 18.46 0.05 -1.52
CA LYS A 89 19.48 0.44 -2.51
C LYS A 89 19.07 1.68 -3.30
N ILE A 90 17.83 1.72 -3.81
CA ILE A 90 17.37 2.79 -4.69
C ILE A 90 16.98 4.06 -3.92
N THR A 91 16.38 3.92 -2.75
CA THR A 91 15.89 5.05 -1.94
C THR A 91 16.92 5.63 -0.99
N GLY A 92 17.96 4.87 -0.64
CA GLY A 92 18.93 5.24 0.40
C GLY A 92 18.38 5.15 1.82
N ILE A 93 17.19 4.58 2.00
CA ILE A 93 16.58 4.34 3.32
C ILE A 93 17.22 3.09 3.93
N HIS A 94 17.55 3.15 5.22
CA HIS A 94 18.22 2.04 5.91
C HIS A 94 17.30 1.24 6.82
N ALA A 95 16.25 1.88 7.37
CA ALA A 95 15.29 1.25 8.27
C ALA A 95 13.84 1.51 7.84
N PHE A 96 12.95 0.63 8.25
CA PHE A 96 11.51 0.86 8.08
C PHE A 96 11.04 2.04 8.93
N GLY A 97 10.05 2.78 8.44
CA GLY A 97 9.53 4.00 9.06
C GLY A 97 10.29 5.27 8.67
N GLU A 98 11.37 5.16 7.90
CA GLU A 98 12.15 6.31 7.45
C GLU A 98 11.67 6.84 6.10
N THR A 99 11.97 8.13 5.89
CA THR A 99 11.75 8.82 4.60
C THR A 99 13.10 9.13 3.98
N SER A 100 13.21 8.95 2.66
CA SER A 100 14.43 9.28 1.90
C SER A 100 14.80 10.75 2.03
N ALA A 101 16.10 11.05 1.96
CA ALA A 101 16.63 12.42 2.18
C ALA A 101 16.04 13.45 1.19
N ASP A 102 15.63 13.02 0.00
CA ASP A 102 14.97 13.84 -1.00
C ASP A 102 13.46 14.01 -0.76
N GLY A 103 12.90 13.38 0.29
CA GLY A 103 11.47 13.40 0.59
C GLY A 103 10.60 12.62 -0.39
N MET A 104 11.21 11.86 -1.29
CA MET A 104 10.47 11.17 -2.35
C MET A 104 9.79 9.90 -1.86
N PHE A 105 10.45 9.10 -1.03
CA PHE A 105 9.97 7.80 -0.60
C PHE A 105 9.89 7.69 0.92
N THR A 106 8.85 7.06 1.41
CA THR A 106 8.81 6.51 2.78
C THR A 106 8.66 5.00 2.68
N MET A 107 9.47 4.26 3.41
CA MET A 107 9.46 2.80 3.39
C MET A 107 8.92 2.25 4.70
N THR A 108 7.86 1.45 4.64
CA THR A 108 7.22 0.87 5.82
C THR A 108 7.08 -0.64 5.63
N GLU A 109 7.40 -1.40 6.68
CA GLU A 109 7.03 -2.79 6.78
C GLU A 109 5.56 -2.92 7.12
N VAL A 110 4.85 -3.79 6.43
CA VAL A 110 3.44 -4.05 6.67
C VAL A 110 3.19 -5.55 6.82
N GLU A 111 2.08 -5.87 7.51
CA GLU A 111 1.59 -7.23 7.60
C GLU A 111 1.01 -7.69 6.25
N CYS A 112 0.50 -8.92 6.21
CA CYS A 112 0.00 -9.55 5.00
C CYS A 112 -1.03 -8.67 4.27
N LEU A 113 -0.71 -8.32 3.02
CA LEU A 113 -1.56 -7.52 2.14
C LEU A 113 -2.68 -8.35 1.45
N GLY A 114 -2.74 -9.66 1.73
CA GLY A 114 -3.82 -10.54 1.26
C GLY A 114 -3.64 -11.10 -0.16
N ALA A 115 -2.62 -10.69 -0.92
CA ALA A 115 -2.34 -11.17 -2.27
C ALA A 115 -1.27 -12.27 -2.31
N CYS A 116 -1.20 -13.11 -1.28
CA CYS A 116 -0.13 -14.08 -1.05
C CYS A 116 0.10 -15.06 -2.21
N VAL A 117 -0.92 -15.34 -3.00
CA VAL A 117 -0.82 -16.23 -4.16
C VAL A 117 0.12 -15.69 -5.24
N ASN A 118 0.28 -14.38 -5.31
CA ASN A 118 1.18 -13.68 -6.23
C ASN A 118 2.34 -13.00 -5.50
N ALA A 119 2.76 -13.54 -4.34
CA ALA A 119 3.89 -13.05 -3.57
C ALA A 119 5.20 -13.09 -4.39
N PRO A 120 6.17 -12.19 -4.13
CA PRO A 120 6.14 -11.08 -3.16
C PRO A 120 5.30 -9.88 -3.60
N ILE A 121 4.82 -9.10 -2.63
CA ILE A 121 3.98 -7.92 -2.86
C ILE A 121 4.68 -6.66 -2.39
N LEU A 122 4.70 -5.66 -3.26
CA LEU A 122 5.05 -4.28 -2.95
C LEU A 122 3.83 -3.40 -3.18
N GLN A 123 3.34 -2.71 -2.16
CA GLN A 123 2.32 -1.68 -2.34
C GLN A 123 3.00 -0.31 -2.47
N ILE A 124 2.65 0.43 -3.50
CA ILE A 124 3.08 1.83 -3.71
C ILE A 124 1.84 2.70 -3.62
N ASP A 125 1.73 3.49 -2.57
CA ASP A 125 0.52 4.25 -2.20
C ASP A 125 -0.70 3.32 -2.07
N ASP A 126 -1.65 3.38 -3.02
CA ASP A 126 -2.88 2.58 -3.02
C ASP A 126 -2.78 1.35 -3.96
N ASP A 127 -1.70 1.21 -4.73
CA ASP A 127 -1.58 0.22 -5.80
C ASP A 127 -0.69 -0.97 -5.41
N TYR A 128 -1.14 -2.19 -5.67
CA TYR A 128 -0.38 -3.41 -5.47
C TYR A 128 0.41 -3.78 -6.72
N TYR A 129 1.70 -4.09 -6.52
CA TYR A 129 2.56 -4.72 -7.50
C TYR A 129 2.92 -6.11 -6.99
N GLU A 130 2.55 -7.11 -7.76
CA GLU A 130 2.59 -8.51 -7.40
C GLU A 130 3.65 -9.26 -8.20
N ASP A 131 4.04 -10.46 -7.75
CA ASP A 131 5.10 -11.27 -8.37
C ASP A 131 6.43 -10.47 -8.46
N MET A 132 6.72 -9.71 -7.42
CA MET A 132 7.89 -8.83 -7.38
C MET A 132 9.20 -9.60 -7.16
N ASP A 133 10.27 -9.02 -7.63
CA ASP A 133 11.66 -9.36 -7.30
C ASP A 133 12.52 -8.10 -7.20
N GLY A 134 13.79 -8.26 -6.89
CA GLY A 134 14.71 -7.14 -6.78
C GLY A 134 14.81 -6.31 -8.06
N ALA A 135 14.92 -6.96 -9.22
CA ALA A 135 15.09 -6.29 -10.51
C ALA A 135 13.85 -5.48 -10.91
N ARG A 136 12.67 -6.06 -10.75
CA ARG A 136 11.39 -5.38 -11.02
C ARG A 136 11.16 -4.22 -10.05
N THR A 137 11.55 -4.39 -8.79
CA THR A 137 11.48 -3.34 -7.78
C THR A 137 12.38 -2.16 -8.16
N GLU A 138 13.64 -2.42 -8.53
CA GLU A 138 14.55 -1.37 -9.00
C GLU A 138 13.99 -0.64 -10.23
N ALA A 139 13.41 -1.37 -11.18
CA ALA A 139 12.79 -0.78 -12.36
C ALA A 139 11.63 0.17 -12.02
N LEU A 140 10.69 -0.27 -11.16
CA LEU A 140 9.56 0.57 -10.74
C LEU A 140 10.02 1.83 -9.99
N LEU A 141 10.97 1.68 -9.06
CA LEU A 141 11.47 2.83 -8.29
C LEU A 141 12.24 3.83 -9.16
N ASN A 142 12.99 3.36 -10.17
CA ASN A 142 13.67 4.23 -11.11
C ASN A 142 12.69 5.01 -12.00
N ILE A 143 11.56 4.39 -12.40
CA ILE A 143 10.48 5.10 -13.09
C ILE A 143 9.98 6.27 -12.24
N LEU A 144 9.70 6.03 -10.96
CA LEU A 144 9.25 7.08 -10.04
C LEU A 144 10.29 8.19 -9.85
N LYS A 145 11.58 7.83 -9.70
CA LYS A 145 12.68 8.81 -9.56
C LYS A 145 12.82 9.71 -10.76
N THR A 146 12.53 9.22 -11.94
CA THR A 146 12.59 10.01 -13.18
C THR A 146 11.27 10.74 -13.49
N GLY A 147 10.27 10.61 -12.64
CA GLY A 147 8.94 11.22 -12.85
C GLY A 147 8.10 10.54 -13.92
N GLY A 148 8.42 9.30 -14.25
CA GLY A 148 7.67 8.48 -15.19
C GLY A 148 6.36 7.95 -14.62
N THR A 149 5.54 7.36 -15.49
CA THR A 149 4.27 6.72 -15.11
C THR A 149 4.51 5.25 -14.83
N LEU A 150 4.07 4.77 -13.67
CA LEU A 150 4.10 3.35 -13.34
C LEU A 150 3.22 2.52 -14.28
N PRO A 151 3.57 1.26 -14.53
CA PRO A 151 2.68 0.32 -15.20
C PRO A 151 1.40 0.11 -14.40
N ALA A 152 0.39 -0.49 -15.03
CA ALA A 152 -0.84 -0.86 -14.32
C ALA A 152 -0.52 -1.77 -13.12
N PRO A 153 -1.21 -1.58 -11.98
CA PRO A 153 -1.02 -2.43 -10.81
C PRO A 153 -1.43 -3.89 -11.08
N GLY A 154 -0.97 -4.80 -10.25
CA GLY A 154 -1.22 -6.23 -10.33
C GLY A 154 0.05 -7.03 -10.62
N SER A 155 -0.11 -8.22 -11.21
CA SER A 155 1.00 -9.12 -11.49
C SER A 155 1.99 -8.53 -12.51
N THR A 156 3.25 -8.43 -12.12
CA THR A 156 4.34 -7.95 -12.99
C THR A 156 4.78 -8.96 -14.05
N ILE A 157 4.25 -10.18 -14.02
CA ILE A 157 4.51 -11.25 -15.02
C ILE A 157 3.25 -11.60 -15.84
N GLY A 158 2.20 -10.79 -15.75
CA GLY A 158 1.00 -10.94 -16.60
C GLY A 158 0.02 -12.02 -16.15
N ARG A 159 0.02 -12.44 -14.88
CA ARG A 159 -0.99 -13.36 -14.36
C ARG A 159 -2.30 -12.62 -14.10
N HIS A 160 -3.41 -13.29 -14.37
CA HIS A 160 -4.74 -12.78 -14.06
C HIS A 160 -5.16 -13.23 -12.65
N GLY A 161 -5.13 -12.31 -11.69
CA GLY A 161 -5.48 -12.59 -10.29
C GLY A 161 -4.70 -13.80 -9.76
N SER A 162 -5.38 -14.74 -9.15
CA SER A 162 -4.80 -15.94 -8.56
C SER A 162 -4.68 -17.14 -9.54
N ALA A 163 -4.72 -16.90 -10.82
CA ALA A 163 -4.58 -17.98 -11.82
C ALA A 163 -3.21 -18.68 -11.71
N PRO A 164 -3.15 -20.02 -11.87
CA PRO A 164 -1.89 -20.75 -11.86
C PRO A 164 -0.94 -20.27 -12.96
N ALA A 165 0.35 -20.16 -12.67
CA ALA A 165 1.36 -19.76 -13.66
C ALA A 165 1.43 -20.69 -14.87
N GLY A 166 1.15 -22.00 -14.68
CA GLY A 166 1.09 -23.00 -15.74
C GLY A 166 -0.24 -23.08 -16.50
N GLY A 167 -1.15 -22.13 -16.24
CA GLY A 167 -2.49 -22.16 -16.80
C GLY A 167 -3.49 -22.96 -15.98
N GLN A 168 -4.75 -22.82 -16.33
CA GLN A 168 -5.86 -23.46 -15.62
C GLN A 168 -5.88 -24.97 -15.90
N THR A 169 -5.94 -25.77 -14.82
CA THR A 169 -5.99 -27.25 -14.92
C THR A 169 -7.35 -27.84 -14.52
N VAL A 170 -8.22 -27.03 -13.89
CA VAL A 170 -9.56 -27.41 -13.44
C VAL A 170 -10.58 -26.38 -13.94
N LEU A 171 -11.83 -26.75 -13.96
CA LEU A 171 -12.91 -25.88 -14.45
C LEU A 171 -12.64 -25.34 -15.88
N LEU A 172 -11.95 -26.13 -16.69
CA LEU A 172 -11.81 -25.86 -18.10
C LEU A 172 -13.20 -25.79 -18.69
N ALA A 173 -13.49 -24.77 -19.52
CA ALA A 173 -14.76 -24.68 -20.20
C ALA A 173 -14.97 -25.99 -21.00
N THR A 174 -15.85 -26.83 -20.50
CA THR A 174 -16.40 -27.85 -21.37
C THR A 174 -17.17 -27.08 -22.43
N SER A 175 -16.80 -27.27 -23.70
CA SER A 175 -17.64 -26.83 -24.82
C SER A 175 -18.99 -27.51 -24.62
N GLY A 176 -19.86 -26.88 -23.84
CA GLY A 176 -21.20 -27.36 -23.61
C GLY A 176 -21.96 -27.24 -24.88
N THR A 177 -22.19 -28.36 -25.51
CA THR A 177 -23.41 -28.56 -26.31
C THR A 177 -24.55 -28.45 -25.31
N GLY A 178 -25.06 -27.23 -25.11
CA GLY A 178 -26.33 -27.04 -24.43
C GLY A 178 -27.42 -27.58 -25.38
N ASP A 179 -28.07 -28.63 -24.99
CA ASP A 179 -29.40 -28.96 -25.42
C ASP A 179 -30.41 -28.17 -24.57
#